data_ae7ee60f39c15ea0a48f56727df335b0
#
_entry.id   ae7ee60f39c15ea0a48f56727df335b0
#
_cell.length_a   1.000
_cell.length_b   1.000
_cell.length_c   1.000
_cell.angle_alpha   90.00
_cell.angle_beta   90.00
_cell.angle_gamma   90.00
#
_symmetry.space_group_name_H-M   'P 1'
#
loop_
_entity.id
_entity.type
_entity.pdbx_description
1 polymer ?
#
loop_
_entity_poly.entity_id
_entity_poly.type
_entity_poly.pdbx_seq_one_letter_code
_entity_poly.pdbx_strand_id
1 'polypeptide(L)'
;MNRGKYVFAQISSFLPQRVFDTIVSRYNGDYRVKHFTCWNQLLCMMYGQLSNRDSLSDLVLTVNAHSPKAYHLGFGKGVSKANLGKSNSNRNCRIYQDFAYHLIAEARKICTADDKTQFSFSNSVYAFDSTTIDLCLSVFCWATFRRAKGAIKLHTQYDVRTSIPVFMHLTAGSV
;
A
#
# COMPACT_ATOMS: atom_id res chain seq x y z
N MET A 1 5.75 21.05 15.10
CA MET A 1 5.99 19.67 15.64
C MET A 1 4.76 19.26 16.44
N ASN A 2 4.06 18.21 16.01
CA ASN A 2 2.85 17.72 16.70
C ASN A 2 3.27 16.93 17.97
N ARG A 3 3.47 17.61 19.08
CA ARG A 3 3.78 16.96 20.37
C ARG A 3 2.62 16.01 20.74
N GLY A 4 2.92 14.74 20.99
CA GLY A 4 1.97 13.74 21.47
C GLY A 4 1.28 12.85 20.44
N LYS A 5 1.47 13.06 19.12
CA LYS A 5 0.97 12.13 18.09
C LYS A 5 2.01 11.07 17.74
N TYR A 6 1.56 9.81 17.61
CA TYR A 6 2.40 8.73 17.11
C TYR A 6 2.89 9.01 15.69
N VAL A 7 4.11 8.58 15.36
CA VAL A 7 4.71 8.77 14.03
C VAL A 7 3.78 8.23 12.94
N PHE A 8 3.22 7.04 13.12
CA PHE A 8 2.28 6.46 12.16
C PHE A 8 1.02 7.33 11.96
N ALA A 9 0.46 7.89 13.04
CA ALA A 9 -0.69 8.80 12.95
C ALA A 9 -0.34 10.10 12.23
N GLN A 10 0.90 10.57 12.34
CA GLN A 10 1.36 11.72 11.58
C GLN A 10 1.48 11.38 10.09
N ILE A 11 2.09 10.24 9.75
CA ILE A 11 2.21 9.78 8.35
C ILE A 11 0.82 9.58 7.73
N SER A 12 -0.09 8.87 8.42
CA SER A 12 -1.43 8.63 7.91
C SER A 12 -2.28 9.90 7.74
N SER A 13 -1.98 10.96 8.48
CA SER A 13 -2.70 12.23 8.35
C SER A 13 -2.42 12.99 7.03
N PHE A 14 -1.35 12.64 6.31
CA PHE A 14 -1.08 13.18 4.97
C PHE A 14 -1.89 12.49 3.87
N LEU A 15 -2.49 11.33 4.15
CA LEU A 15 -3.27 10.60 3.16
C LEU A 15 -4.62 11.30 2.92
N PRO A 16 -4.98 11.61 1.67
CA PRO A 16 -6.24 12.27 1.35
C PRO A 16 -7.42 11.29 1.44
N GLN A 17 -7.93 11.06 2.64
CA GLN A 17 -8.99 10.09 2.92
C GLN A 17 -10.24 10.29 2.03
N ARG A 18 -10.66 11.52 1.77
CA ARG A 18 -11.82 11.82 0.92
C ARG A 18 -11.65 11.28 -0.50
N VAL A 19 -10.44 11.37 -1.05
CA VAL A 19 -10.13 10.81 -2.38
C VAL A 19 -10.19 9.30 -2.33
N PHE A 20 -9.62 8.69 -1.29
CA PHE A 20 -9.70 7.25 -1.08
C PHE A 20 -11.14 6.77 -0.99
N ASP A 21 -12.00 7.42 -0.21
CA ASP A 21 -13.41 7.09 -0.05
C ASP A 21 -14.17 7.17 -1.39
N THR A 22 -13.84 8.16 -2.22
CA THR A 22 -14.40 8.27 -3.57
C THR A 22 -14.01 7.08 -4.44
N ILE A 23 -12.74 6.64 -4.37
CA ILE A 23 -12.25 5.46 -5.10
C ILE A 23 -12.93 4.20 -4.57
N VAL A 24 -13.02 4.03 -3.25
CA VAL A 24 -13.72 2.90 -2.60
C VAL A 24 -15.17 2.80 -3.10
N SER A 25 -15.87 3.92 -3.17
CA SER A 25 -17.26 3.97 -3.65
C SER A 25 -17.38 3.54 -5.10
N ARG A 26 -16.42 3.92 -5.97
CA ARG A 26 -16.38 3.51 -7.39
C ARG A 26 -16.33 1.99 -7.56
N TYR A 27 -15.64 1.30 -6.67
CA TYR A 27 -15.48 -0.16 -6.71
C TYR A 27 -16.39 -0.91 -5.73
N ASN A 28 -17.30 -0.23 -5.06
CA ASN A 28 -18.16 -0.81 -4.01
C ASN A 28 -17.37 -1.55 -2.93
N GLY A 29 -16.16 -1.07 -2.59
CA GLY A 29 -15.22 -1.78 -1.72
C GLY A 29 -15.71 -1.98 -0.29
N ASP A 30 -16.54 -1.08 0.21
CA ASP A 30 -17.14 -1.16 1.56
C ASP A 30 -18.65 -1.55 1.52
N TYR A 31 -19.14 -2.09 0.40
CA TYR A 31 -20.51 -2.57 0.33
C TYR A 31 -20.76 -3.65 1.40
N ARG A 32 -21.79 -3.43 2.23
CA ARG A 32 -22.15 -4.30 3.40
C ARG A 32 -21.03 -4.47 4.44
N VAL A 33 -20.03 -3.60 4.46
CA VAL A 33 -18.99 -3.62 5.50
C VAL A 33 -19.43 -2.79 6.70
N LYS A 34 -19.42 -3.40 7.91
CA LYS A 34 -19.86 -2.73 9.15
C LYS A 34 -18.70 -2.10 9.94
N HIS A 35 -17.54 -2.74 9.97
CA HIS A 35 -16.46 -2.34 10.90
C HIS A 35 -15.09 -2.23 10.25
N PHE A 36 -14.66 -3.22 9.47
CA PHE A 36 -13.32 -3.25 8.88
C PHE A 36 -13.37 -2.73 7.44
N THR A 37 -13.35 -1.40 7.30
CA THR A 37 -13.41 -0.69 6.01
C THR A 37 -12.15 -0.87 5.17
N CYS A 38 -12.21 -0.49 3.88
CA CYS A 38 -11.03 -0.43 3.01
C CYS A 38 -9.95 0.51 3.56
N TRP A 39 -10.36 1.61 4.21
CA TRP A 39 -9.44 2.51 4.89
C TRP A 39 -8.69 1.82 6.03
N ASN A 40 -9.40 1.09 6.89
CA ASN A 40 -8.78 0.34 7.97
C ASN A 40 -7.81 -0.72 7.45
N GLN A 41 -8.15 -1.38 6.33
CA GLN A 41 -7.25 -2.34 5.69
C GLN A 41 -5.99 -1.65 5.16
N LEU A 42 -6.12 -0.52 4.46
CA LEU A 42 -4.99 0.27 3.98
C LEU A 42 -4.04 0.61 5.14
N LEU A 43 -4.57 1.19 6.22
CA LEU A 43 -3.76 1.56 7.39
C LEU A 43 -3.11 0.35 8.04
N CYS A 44 -3.82 -0.78 8.18
CA CYS A 44 -3.23 -2.02 8.71
C CYS A 44 -2.06 -2.51 7.87
N MET A 45 -2.23 -2.58 6.55
CA MET A 45 -1.17 -3.05 5.65
C MET A 45 0.02 -2.10 5.63
N MET A 46 -0.22 -0.79 5.60
CA MET A 46 0.85 0.23 5.72
C MET A 46 1.60 0.10 7.05
N TYR A 47 0.88 -0.07 8.16
CA TYR A 47 1.50 -0.27 9.46
C TYR A 47 2.38 -1.52 9.47
N GLY A 48 1.91 -2.62 8.88
CA GLY A 48 2.65 -3.86 8.73
C GLY A 48 3.97 -3.66 7.99
N GLN A 49 3.94 -2.97 6.86
CA GLN A 49 5.14 -2.67 6.06
C GLN A 49 6.12 -1.75 6.80
N LEU A 50 5.62 -0.66 7.38
CA LEU A 50 6.47 0.31 8.08
C LEU A 50 7.05 -0.22 9.40
N SER A 51 6.44 -1.25 9.99
CA SER A 51 6.91 -1.90 11.23
C SER A 51 7.57 -3.26 11.00
N ASN A 52 7.88 -3.62 9.74
CA ASN A 52 8.54 -4.86 9.32
C ASN A 52 7.88 -6.12 9.93
N ARG A 53 6.55 -6.27 9.72
CA ARG A 53 5.84 -7.46 10.20
C ARG A 53 5.91 -8.57 9.15
N ASP A 54 6.36 -9.76 9.58
CA ASP A 54 6.60 -10.90 8.66
C ASP A 54 5.32 -11.68 8.33
N SER A 55 4.26 -11.52 9.13
CA SER A 55 3.02 -12.25 8.93
C SER A 55 1.77 -11.46 9.31
N LEU A 56 0.61 -11.86 8.74
CA LEU A 56 -0.68 -11.29 9.14
C LEU A 56 -1.00 -11.57 10.63
N SER A 57 -0.49 -12.65 11.20
CA SER A 57 -0.68 -12.97 12.63
C SER A 57 0.08 -11.99 13.51
N ASP A 58 1.34 -11.73 13.19
CA ASP A 58 2.19 -10.78 13.89
C ASP A 58 1.64 -9.35 13.74
N LEU A 59 1.22 -8.98 12.53
CA LEU A 59 0.57 -7.70 12.28
C LEU A 59 -0.66 -7.49 13.16
N VAL A 60 -1.58 -8.46 13.20
CA VAL A 60 -2.80 -8.38 14.00
C VAL A 60 -2.48 -8.31 15.50
N LEU A 61 -1.52 -9.12 15.96
CA LEU A 61 -1.07 -9.08 17.35
C LEU A 61 -0.56 -7.68 17.73
N THR A 62 0.29 -7.11 16.89
CA THR A 62 0.90 -5.81 17.13
C THR A 62 -0.12 -4.67 17.08
N VAL A 63 -1.04 -4.67 16.10
CA VAL A 63 -2.12 -3.68 16.02
C VAL A 63 -3.02 -3.76 17.25
N ASN A 64 -3.38 -4.97 17.71
CA ASN A 64 -4.24 -5.16 18.87
C ASN A 64 -3.55 -4.88 20.20
N ALA A 65 -2.24 -5.08 20.31
CA ALA A 65 -1.46 -4.67 21.50
C ALA A 65 -1.55 -3.14 21.74
N HIS A 66 -1.76 -2.37 20.68
CA HIS A 66 -2.00 -0.93 20.75
C HIS A 66 -3.49 -0.55 20.79
N SER A 67 -4.39 -1.50 21.07
CA SER A 67 -5.84 -1.29 21.04
C SER A 67 -6.33 -0.06 21.83
N PRO A 68 -5.83 0.27 23.04
CA PRO A 68 -6.22 1.49 23.74
C PRO A 68 -5.85 2.78 22.98
N LYS A 69 -4.91 2.68 22.07
CA LYS A 69 -4.37 3.78 21.25
C LYS A 69 -4.80 3.68 19.77
N ALA A 70 -5.54 2.63 19.41
CA ALA A 70 -5.95 2.36 18.03
C ALA A 70 -6.73 3.52 17.40
N TYR A 71 -7.57 4.19 18.18
CA TYR A 71 -8.26 5.40 17.74
C TYR A 71 -7.31 6.51 17.32
N HIS A 72 -6.24 6.74 18.09
CA HIS A 72 -5.22 7.74 17.79
C HIS A 72 -4.33 7.35 16.61
N LEU A 73 -4.28 6.06 16.27
CA LEU A 73 -3.59 5.54 15.10
C LEU A 73 -4.47 5.50 13.84
N GLY A 74 -5.76 5.84 13.97
CA GLY A 74 -6.73 5.85 12.87
C GLY A 74 -7.39 4.50 12.58
N PHE A 75 -7.16 3.46 13.40
CA PHE A 75 -7.70 2.10 13.16
C PHE A 75 -9.15 1.89 13.62
N GLY A 76 -9.71 2.79 14.40
CA GLY A 76 -11.04 2.63 14.99
C GLY A 76 -11.08 1.48 16.01
N LYS A 77 -11.54 0.29 15.59
CA LYS A 77 -11.60 -0.94 16.42
C LYS A 77 -10.46 -1.90 16.07
N GLY A 78 -10.18 -2.83 16.98
CA GLY A 78 -9.18 -3.89 16.76
C GLY A 78 -9.50 -4.76 15.52
N VAL A 79 -8.49 -5.42 15.02
CA VAL A 79 -8.53 -6.23 13.79
C VAL A 79 -8.40 -7.71 14.13
N SER A 80 -9.22 -8.57 13.52
CA SER A 80 -9.03 -10.00 13.57
C SER A 80 -8.26 -10.50 12.33
N LYS A 81 -7.45 -11.56 12.53
CA LYS A 81 -6.72 -12.21 11.42
C LYS A 81 -7.67 -12.68 10.31
N ALA A 82 -8.82 -13.24 10.69
CA ALA A 82 -9.83 -13.70 9.73
C ALA A 82 -10.39 -12.55 8.88
N ASN A 83 -10.71 -11.41 9.51
CA ASN A 83 -11.22 -10.24 8.80
C ASN A 83 -10.17 -9.65 7.87
N LEU A 84 -8.92 -9.52 8.32
CA LEU A 84 -7.83 -9.01 7.49
C LEU A 84 -7.56 -9.94 6.30
N GLY A 85 -7.45 -11.25 6.53
CA GLY A 85 -7.26 -12.24 5.46
C GLY A 85 -8.41 -12.25 4.45
N LYS A 86 -9.66 -12.26 4.92
CA LYS A 86 -10.84 -12.21 4.05
C LYS A 86 -10.89 -10.91 3.24
N SER A 87 -10.53 -9.78 3.84
CA SER A 87 -10.49 -8.51 3.14
C SER A 87 -9.41 -8.50 2.05
N ASN A 88 -8.23 -9.04 2.34
CA ASN A 88 -7.15 -9.14 1.36
C ASN A 88 -7.52 -10.04 0.16
N SER A 89 -8.31 -11.09 0.40
CA SER A 89 -8.73 -12.01 -0.68
C SER A 89 -9.88 -11.45 -1.53
N ASN A 90 -10.81 -10.70 -0.93
CA ASN A 90 -12.09 -10.38 -1.58
C ASN A 90 -12.18 -8.95 -2.12
N ARG A 91 -11.37 -8.02 -1.60
CA ARG A 91 -11.43 -6.63 -2.04
C ARG A 91 -10.73 -6.41 -3.37
N ASN A 92 -11.29 -5.53 -4.18
CA ASN A 92 -10.72 -5.20 -5.47
C ASN A 92 -9.38 -4.45 -5.28
N CYS A 93 -8.30 -5.02 -5.80
CA CYS A 93 -6.96 -4.43 -5.71
C CYS A 93 -6.85 -3.06 -6.42
N ARG A 94 -7.72 -2.78 -7.39
CA ARG A 94 -7.76 -1.49 -8.10
C ARG A 94 -8.04 -0.31 -7.18
N ILE A 95 -8.71 -0.52 -6.04
CA ILE A 95 -8.90 0.53 -5.03
C ILE A 95 -7.55 1.10 -4.60
N TYR A 96 -6.63 0.22 -4.25
CA TYR A 96 -5.30 0.59 -3.75
C TYR A 96 -4.38 1.05 -4.88
N GLN A 97 -4.52 0.47 -6.07
CA GLN A 97 -3.78 0.87 -7.25
C GLN A 97 -4.14 2.30 -7.69
N ASP A 98 -5.42 2.62 -7.84
CA ASP A 98 -5.88 3.96 -8.21
C ASP A 98 -5.44 5.00 -7.16
N PHE A 99 -5.50 4.62 -5.89
CA PHE A 99 -5.05 5.50 -4.81
C PHE A 99 -3.54 5.74 -4.84
N ALA A 100 -2.74 4.69 -5.10
CA ALA A 100 -1.30 4.82 -5.26
C ALA A 100 -0.95 5.76 -6.44
N TYR A 101 -1.60 5.62 -7.58
CA TYR A 101 -1.40 6.53 -8.71
C TYR A 101 -1.80 7.98 -8.38
N HIS A 102 -2.87 8.17 -7.61
CA HIS A 102 -3.24 9.51 -7.13
C HIS A 102 -2.12 10.12 -6.26
N LEU A 103 -1.59 9.35 -5.29
CA LEU A 103 -0.51 9.81 -4.42
C LEU A 103 0.78 10.11 -5.22
N ILE A 104 1.12 9.29 -6.21
CA ILE A 104 2.24 9.52 -7.11
C ILE A 104 2.06 10.85 -7.86
N ALA A 105 0.87 11.10 -8.39
CA ALA A 105 0.57 12.34 -9.11
C ALA A 105 0.71 13.58 -8.20
N GLU A 106 0.25 13.50 -6.96
CA GLU A 106 0.40 14.59 -5.99
C GLU A 106 1.88 14.80 -5.57
N ALA A 107 2.61 13.70 -5.29
CA ALA A 107 4.01 13.77 -4.93
C ALA A 107 4.85 14.41 -6.04
N ARG A 108 4.58 14.08 -7.30
CA ARG A 108 5.27 14.67 -8.45
C ARG A 108 5.07 16.17 -8.58
N LYS A 109 3.87 16.68 -8.27
CA LYS A 109 3.61 18.14 -8.27
C LYS A 109 4.48 18.88 -7.24
N ILE A 110 4.71 18.25 -6.09
CA ILE A 110 5.51 18.83 -5.01
C ILE A 110 7.00 18.80 -5.36
N CYS A 111 7.49 17.68 -5.91
CA CYS A 111 8.92 17.49 -6.18
C CYS A 111 9.44 18.25 -7.41
N THR A 112 8.59 18.64 -8.35
CA THR A 112 9.00 19.43 -9.52
C THR A 112 9.45 20.85 -9.16
N ALA A 113 9.12 21.35 -7.97
CA ALA A 113 9.40 22.73 -7.57
C ALA A 113 10.80 22.95 -6.95
N ASP A 114 11.46 21.90 -6.44
CA ASP A 114 12.64 22.07 -5.55
C ASP A 114 13.85 21.18 -5.87
N ASP A 115 13.86 20.47 -7.02
CA ASP A 115 14.88 19.46 -7.32
C ASP A 115 16.20 20.05 -7.79
N LYS A 116 17.05 20.40 -6.82
CA LYS A 116 18.49 20.48 -7.00
C LYS A 116 19.14 19.11 -6.80
N THR A 117 18.88 18.17 -7.72
CA THR A 117 19.65 16.93 -7.75
C THR A 117 21.09 17.18 -8.20
N GLN A 118 22.03 16.42 -7.63
CA GLN A 118 23.48 16.49 -7.95
C GLN A 118 23.80 16.14 -9.41
N PHE A 119 22.81 15.70 -10.19
CA PHE A 119 22.99 15.32 -11.59
C PHE A 119 22.32 16.33 -12.51
N SER A 120 23.11 17.04 -13.30
CA SER A 120 22.62 17.97 -14.33
C SER A 120 22.40 17.23 -15.66
N PHE A 121 21.36 16.41 -15.73
CA PHE A 121 20.90 15.87 -17.01
C PHE A 121 19.88 16.82 -17.64
N SER A 122 20.06 17.15 -18.92
CA SER A 122 19.08 17.96 -19.67
C SER A 122 17.78 17.21 -19.95
N ASN A 123 17.81 15.88 -19.94
CA ASN A 123 16.66 14.99 -20.21
C ASN A 123 16.20 14.25 -18.96
N SER A 124 14.91 13.85 -18.93
CA SER A 124 14.39 12.97 -17.90
C SER A 124 15.05 11.59 -17.97
N VAL A 125 15.58 11.11 -16.85
CA VAL A 125 16.21 9.79 -16.71
C VAL A 125 15.32 8.91 -15.84
N TYR A 126 15.00 7.72 -16.35
CA TYR A 126 14.17 6.75 -15.66
C TYR A 126 14.95 5.48 -15.38
N ALA A 127 14.84 4.97 -14.15
CA ALA A 127 15.29 3.63 -13.79
C ALA A 127 14.11 2.66 -13.86
N PHE A 128 14.34 1.48 -14.44
CA PHE A 128 13.34 0.42 -14.48
C PHE A 128 13.81 -0.75 -13.62
N ASP A 129 12.95 -1.17 -12.68
CA ASP A 129 13.21 -2.30 -11.80
C ASP A 129 12.07 -3.32 -11.87
N SER A 130 12.40 -4.58 -11.64
CA SER A 130 11.44 -5.68 -11.57
C SER A 130 11.69 -6.51 -10.33
N THR A 131 10.84 -6.35 -9.34
CA THR A 131 10.89 -7.10 -8.08
C THR A 131 9.99 -8.34 -8.15
N THR A 132 10.53 -9.52 -7.84
CA THR A 132 9.75 -10.76 -7.74
C THR A 132 9.25 -10.94 -6.31
N ILE A 133 7.95 -11.17 -6.17
CA ILE A 133 7.28 -11.42 -4.88
C ILE A 133 6.76 -12.86 -4.90
N ASP A 134 7.31 -13.71 -4.04
CA ASP A 134 6.88 -15.12 -3.92
C ASP A 134 5.48 -15.20 -3.30
N LEU A 135 4.63 -16.04 -3.87
CA LEU A 135 3.25 -16.25 -3.45
C LEU A 135 2.95 -17.72 -3.20
N CYS A 136 2.00 -17.98 -2.32
CA CYS A 136 1.47 -19.32 -2.11
C CYS A 136 0.52 -19.70 -3.25
N LEU A 137 0.86 -20.71 -4.06
CA LEU A 137 0.05 -21.17 -5.20
C LEU A 137 -1.36 -21.62 -4.81
N SER A 138 -1.56 -22.16 -3.62
CA SER A 138 -2.89 -22.56 -3.15
C SER A 138 -3.87 -21.40 -3.02
N VAL A 139 -3.35 -20.18 -2.88
CA VAL A 139 -4.15 -18.95 -2.77
C VAL A 139 -4.16 -18.16 -4.09
N PHE A 140 -3.08 -18.25 -4.86
CA PHE A 140 -2.86 -17.45 -6.08
C PHE A 140 -2.57 -18.35 -7.30
N CYS A 141 -3.53 -19.20 -7.65
CA CYS A 141 -3.40 -20.17 -8.74
C CYS A 141 -3.08 -19.59 -10.12
N TRP A 142 -3.40 -18.30 -10.34
CA TRP A 142 -3.09 -17.57 -11.56
C TRP A 142 -1.63 -17.09 -11.66
N ALA A 143 -0.94 -17.00 -10.52
CA ALA A 143 0.41 -16.45 -10.42
C ALA A 143 1.47 -17.56 -10.49
N THR A 144 1.40 -18.43 -11.51
CA THR A 144 2.35 -19.54 -11.69
C THR A 144 3.73 -19.02 -12.03
N PHE A 145 4.75 -19.52 -11.33
CA PHE A 145 6.16 -19.24 -11.58
C PHE A 145 6.98 -20.50 -11.83
N ARG A 146 6.76 -21.55 -11.02
CA ARG A 146 7.34 -22.89 -11.15
C ARG A 146 6.31 -23.92 -10.71
N ARG A 147 6.55 -25.23 -11.01
CA ARG A 147 5.60 -26.33 -10.69
C ARG A 147 5.07 -26.33 -9.24
N ALA A 148 5.82 -25.74 -8.28
CA ALA A 148 5.45 -25.73 -6.85
C ALA A 148 5.44 -24.33 -6.21
N LYS A 149 5.67 -23.26 -6.95
CA LYS A 149 5.72 -21.89 -6.41
C LYS A 149 4.96 -20.92 -7.30
N GLY A 150 4.19 -20.03 -6.67
CA GLY A 150 3.61 -18.86 -7.30
C GLY A 150 4.49 -17.64 -7.07
N ALA A 151 4.56 -16.76 -8.04
CA ALA A 151 5.16 -15.45 -7.87
C ALA A 151 4.48 -14.43 -8.75
N ILE A 152 4.55 -13.18 -8.34
CA ILE A 152 4.24 -12.02 -9.19
C ILE A 152 5.50 -11.20 -9.38
N LYS A 153 5.58 -10.53 -10.51
CA LYS A 153 6.59 -9.48 -10.73
C LYS A 153 5.93 -8.12 -10.64
N LEU A 154 6.50 -7.26 -9.82
CA LEU A 154 6.18 -5.84 -9.76
C LEU A 154 7.20 -5.10 -10.60
N HIS A 155 6.80 -4.63 -11.76
CA HIS A 155 7.61 -3.76 -12.62
C HIS A 155 7.39 -2.32 -12.19
N THR A 156 8.47 -1.64 -11.85
CA THR A 156 8.41 -0.25 -11.38
C THR A 156 9.36 0.61 -12.21
N GLN A 157 8.86 1.71 -12.71
CA GLN A 157 9.68 2.74 -13.34
C GLN A 157 9.78 3.93 -12.40
N TYR A 158 11.00 4.31 -12.06
CA TYR A 158 11.31 5.47 -11.21
C TYR A 158 11.87 6.61 -12.01
N ASP A 159 11.43 7.81 -11.72
CA ASP A 159 12.14 9.00 -12.11
C ASP A 159 13.36 9.15 -11.18
N VAL A 160 14.57 9.11 -11.77
CA VAL A 160 15.84 9.13 -11.01
C VAL A 160 16.03 10.47 -10.29
N ARG A 161 15.47 11.56 -10.80
CA ARG A 161 15.61 12.90 -10.21
C ARG A 161 14.77 13.05 -8.94
N THR A 162 13.54 12.55 -8.96
CA THR A 162 12.59 12.72 -7.86
C THR A 162 12.53 11.50 -6.94
N SER A 163 13.11 10.37 -7.36
CA SER A 163 12.96 9.06 -6.69
C SER A 163 11.49 8.64 -6.51
N ILE A 164 10.59 9.17 -7.36
CA ILE A 164 9.17 8.85 -7.31
C ILE A 164 8.84 7.84 -8.42
N PRO A 165 8.05 6.80 -8.11
CA PRO A 165 7.54 5.90 -9.13
C PRO A 165 6.70 6.67 -10.16
N VAL A 166 6.91 6.37 -11.45
CA VAL A 166 6.12 6.93 -12.57
C VAL A 166 5.09 5.91 -13.03
N PHE A 167 5.48 4.65 -12.99
CA PHE A 167 4.68 3.54 -13.49
C PHE A 167 4.91 2.31 -12.63
N MET A 168 3.83 1.56 -12.36
CA MET A 168 3.87 0.27 -11.67
C MET A 168 2.96 -0.71 -12.41
N HIS A 169 3.48 -1.90 -12.70
CA HIS A 169 2.72 -2.96 -13.36
C HIS A 169 2.98 -4.32 -12.72
N LEU A 170 1.91 -5.07 -12.50
CA LEU A 170 1.97 -6.40 -11.92
C LEU A 170 1.76 -7.45 -13.02
N THR A 171 2.67 -8.40 -13.11
CA THR A 171 2.56 -9.57 -14.00
C THR A 171 2.71 -10.86 -13.21
N ALA A 172 2.28 -11.99 -13.81
CA ALA A 172 2.64 -13.30 -13.28
C ALA A 172 4.16 -13.50 -13.34
N GLY A 173 4.72 -14.22 -12.38
CA GLY A 173 6.17 -14.42 -12.27
C GLY A 173 6.80 -15.20 -13.42
N SER A 174 5.99 -15.88 -14.24
CA SER A 174 6.40 -16.62 -15.43
C SER A 174 6.61 -15.75 -16.68
N VAL A 175 6.34 -14.46 -16.60
CA VAL A 175 6.51 -13.49 -17.71
C VAL A 175 7.86 -12.79 -17.58
#